data_3b74d76ab88f1ebcd7839bfbc973d9ac
#
_entry.id   3b74d76ab88f1ebcd7839bfbc973d9ac
#
_cell.length_a   1.000
_cell.length_b   1.000
_cell.length_c   1.000
_cell.angle_alpha   90.00
_cell.angle_beta   90.00
_cell.angle_gamma   90.00
#
_symmetry.space_group_name_H-M   'P 1'
#
loop_
_entity.id
_entity.type
_entity.pdbx_description
1 polymer ?
#
loop_
_entity_poly.entity_id
_entity_poly.type
_entity_poly.pdbx_seq_one_letter_code
_entity_poly.pdbx_strand_id
1 'polypeptide(L)'
;PIADAADAYLRLHLLSMRLAQPNTLNLDGIFAKLTNVVWTNYGPFAVEDFNARKLDVESAATSAARSFAASAGLPAAAPAATVNVLSIDKFPRMIDYVVPSGVRIGDADRVRLGAHLSEGTTVMHAGFVNFNAGTLGVSMVEGRVSQGVVVGNGSDIGGGASIMGTLSGGGKLRNSIGEHSLLGANAGIGISLGDNCVVEAGLYVTAGTKITVWEIGRAHV
;
A
#
# COMPACT_ATOMS: atom_id res chain seq x y z
N PRO A 1 5.41 -0.68 -21.69
CA PRO A 1 6.17 -1.47 -20.73
C PRO A 1 7.16 -0.57 -19.97
N ILE A 2 7.60 -1.02 -18.80
CA ILE A 2 8.61 -0.35 -18.00
C ILE A 2 9.99 -0.52 -18.64
N ALA A 3 10.73 0.60 -18.77
CA ALA A 3 12.05 0.61 -19.39
C ALA A 3 13.12 0.05 -18.45
N ASP A 4 13.20 0.57 -17.24
CA ASP A 4 14.20 0.24 -16.22
C ASP A 4 13.65 0.47 -14.80
N ALA A 5 14.52 0.34 -13.79
CA ALA A 5 14.16 0.56 -12.41
C ALA A 5 13.76 2.02 -12.11
N ALA A 6 14.40 3.00 -12.76
CA ALA A 6 14.09 4.41 -12.54
C ALA A 6 12.68 4.76 -13.07
N ASP A 7 12.32 4.27 -14.26
CA ASP A 7 10.97 4.40 -14.82
C ASP A 7 9.92 3.70 -13.93
N ALA A 8 10.25 2.51 -13.39
CA ALA A 8 9.38 1.81 -12.45
C ALA A 8 9.09 2.65 -11.21
N TYR A 9 10.11 3.14 -10.53
CA TYR A 9 9.95 3.95 -9.33
C TYR A 9 9.29 5.30 -9.62
N LEU A 10 9.57 5.93 -10.77
CA LEU A 10 8.86 7.14 -11.17
C LEU A 10 7.34 6.91 -11.24
N ARG A 11 6.90 5.83 -11.89
CA ARG A 11 5.47 5.51 -11.98
C ARG A 11 4.84 5.22 -10.62
N LEU A 12 5.56 4.54 -9.72
CA LEU A 12 5.10 4.33 -8.37
C LEU A 12 4.95 5.64 -7.59
N HIS A 13 5.88 6.59 -7.76
CA HIS A 13 5.77 7.92 -7.16
C HIS A 13 4.56 8.70 -7.71
N LEU A 14 4.32 8.67 -9.03
CA LEU A 14 3.17 9.33 -9.64
C LEU A 14 1.84 8.84 -9.04
N LEU A 15 1.73 7.54 -8.76
CA LEU A 15 0.55 6.97 -8.10
C LEU A 15 0.42 7.45 -6.66
N SER A 16 1.49 7.39 -5.87
CA SER A 16 1.47 7.80 -4.46
C SER A 16 1.30 9.31 -4.28
N MET A 17 1.79 10.11 -5.21
CA MET A 17 1.60 11.56 -5.24
C MET A 17 0.23 11.98 -5.80
N ARG A 18 -0.65 11.03 -6.15
CA ARG A 18 -1.98 11.29 -6.76
C ARG A 18 -1.94 12.00 -8.11
N LEU A 19 -0.80 11.95 -8.80
CA LEU A 19 -0.65 12.48 -10.17
C LEU A 19 -1.14 11.49 -11.23
N ALA A 20 -1.36 10.24 -10.83
CA ALA A 20 -2.00 9.20 -11.63
C ALA A 20 -2.91 8.35 -10.74
N GLN A 21 -3.97 7.80 -11.31
CA GLN A 21 -4.85 6.87 -10.62
C GLN A 21 -4.40 5.41 -10.79
N PRO A 22 -4.81 4.50 -9.89
CA PRO A 22 -4.56 3.08 -10.09
C PRO A 22 -5.06 2.60 -11.47
N ASN A 23 -4.30 1.70 -12.07
CA ASN A 23 -4.58 1.10 -13.38
C ASN A 23 -4.53 2.05 -14.59
N THR A 24 -4.09 3.31 -14.43
CA THR A 24 -3.93 4.25 -15.55
C THR A 24 -2.52 4.25 -16.14
N LEU A 25 -1.54 3.75 -15.40
CA LEU A 25 -0.16 3.60 -15.87
C LEU A 25 0.14 2.15 -16.25
N ASN A 26 0.88 1.96 -17.34
CA ASN A 26 1.37 0.64 -17.69
C ASN A 26 2.50 0.22 -16.76
N LEU A 27 2.28 -0.81 -15.96
CA LEU A 27 3.26 -1.38 -15.02
C LEU A 27 3.75 -2.76 -15.46
N ASP A 28 3.53 -3.14 -16.73
CA ASP A 28 3.95 -4.44 -17.26
C ASP A 28 5.47 -4.60 -17.19
N GLY A 29 5.89 -5.72 -16.63
CA GLY A 29 7.31 -6.03 -16.46
C GLY A 29 7.95 -5.46 -15.19
N ILE A 30 7.22 -4.75 -14.32
CA ILE A 30 7.77 -4.12 -13.12
C ILE A 30 8.58 -5.11 -12.25
N PHE A 31 8.08 -6.32 -12.03
CA PHE A 31 8.78 -7.32 -11.22
C PHE A 31 10.10 -7.80 -11.81
N ALA A 32 10.24 -7.77 -13.13
CA ALA A 32 11.49 -8.13 -13.81
C ALA A 32 12.52 -7.00 -13.80
N LYS A 33 12.06 -5.75 -13.67
CA LYS A 33 12.92 -4.55 -13.66
C LYS A 33 13.38 -4.15 -12.25
N LEU A 34 12.66 -4.58 -11.21
CA LEU A 34 13.00 -4.31 -9.83
C LEU A 34 13.67 -5.52 -9.19
N THR A 35 14.76 -5.29 -8.48
CA THR A 35 15.45 -6.29 -7.63
C THR A 35 15.01 -6.15 -6.18
N ASN A 36 15.27 -7.15 -5.35
CA ASN A 36 15.14 -6.99 -3.90
C ASN A 36 16.19 -5.99 -3.40
N VAL A 37 15.78 -5.14 -2.49
CA VAL A 37 16.57 -4.07 -1.89
C VAL A 37 16.43 -4.15 -0.39
N VAL A 38 17.52 -3.95 0.34
CA VAL A 38 17.47 -3.73 1.79
C VAL A 38 17.17 -2.25 2.02
N TRP A 39 15.94 -1.96 2.42
CA TRP A 39 15.49 -0.61 2.75
C TRP A 39 15.86 -0.28 4.19
N THR A 40 16.54 0.84 4.39
CA THR A 40 17.02 1.25 5.72
C THR A 40 16.71 2.73 5.99
N ASN A 41 16.89 3.15 7.24
CA ASN A 41 16.85 4.56 7.61
C ASN A 41 17.96 5.41 6.98
N TYR A 42 18.92 4.80 6.30
CA TYR A 42 19.98 5.45 5.50
C TYR A 42 19.81 5.23 3.99
N GLY A 43 18.61 4.81 3.55
CA GLY A 43 18.30 4.57 2.14
C GLY A 43 18.45 3.10 1.73
N PRO A 44 18.45 2.85 0.41
CA PRO A 44 18.49 1.51 -0.17
C PRO A 44 19.92 0.96 -0.25
N PHE A 45 20.05 -0.35 0.00
CA PHE A 45 21.29 -1.09 -0.19
C PHE A 45 21.06 -2.36 -1.03
N ALA A 46 22.06 -2.74 -1.79
CA ALA A 46 22.09 -4.05 -2.45
C ALA A 46 22.10 -5.16 -1.38
N VAL A 47 21.33 -6.22 -1.60
CA VAL A 47 21.22 -7.33 -0.64
C VAL A 47 22.57 -8.00 -0.43
N GLU A 48 23.31 -8.17 -1.53
CA GLU A 48 24.61 -8.88 -1.56
C GLU A 48 25.68 -8.20 -0.71
N ASP A 49 25.68 -6.86 -0.68
CA ASP A 49 26.73 -6.07 -0.03
C ASP A 49 26.36 -5.62 1.38
N PHE A 50 25.10 -5.71 1.78
CA PHE A 50 24.59 -5.06 2.97
C PHE A 50 25.31 -5.46 4.26
N ASN A 51 25.48 -6.77 4.47
CA ASN A 51 26.10 -7.27 5.71
C ASN A 51 27.57 -6.84 5.85
N ALA A 52 28.30 -6.74 4.75
CA ALA A 52 29.69 -6.28 4.74
C ALA A 52 29.78 -4.76 5.00
N ARG A 53 28.82 -3.99 4.52
CA ARG A 53 28.85 -2.51 4.56
C ARG A 53 28.15 -1.90 5.75
N LYS A 54 27.32 -2.66 6.47
CA LYS A 54 26.52 -2.14 7.59
C LYS A 54 27.34 -1.40 8.63
N LEU A 55 28.44 -1.99 9.10
CA LEU A 55 29.31 -1.39 10.12
C LEU A 55 30.02 -0.13 9.60
N ASP A 56 30.40 -0.10 8.33
CA ASP A 56 31.01 1.07 7.72
C ASP A 56 30.03 2.25 7.67
N VAL A 57 28.78 1.98 7.32
CA VAL A 57 27.69 3.00 7.30
C VAL A 57 27.44 3.53 8.72
N GLU A 58 27.34 2.66 9.71
CA GLU A 58 27.14 3.05 11.12
C GLU A 58 28.32 3.90 11.64
N SER A 59 29.55 3.52 11.28
CA SER A 59 30.77 4.26 11.65
C SER A 59 30.79 5.65 10.99
N ALA A 60 30.52 5.73 9.69
CA ALA A 60 30.48 6.97 8.94
C ALA A 60 29.38 7.92 9.47
N ALA A 61 28.19 7.39 9.70
CA ALA A 61 27.05 8.16 10.22
C ALA A 61 27.32 8.67 11.65
N THR A 62 27.94 7.85 12.50
CA THR A 62 28.35 8.26 13.85
C THR A 62 29.38 9.39 13.79
N SER A 63 30.37 9.29 12.90
CA SER A 63 31.38 10.32 12.72
C SER A 63 30.80 11.63 12.22
N ALA A 64 29.87 11.57 11.25
CA ALA A 64 29.16 12.73 10.74
C ALA A 64 28.30 13.42 11.83
N ALA A 65 27.58 12.64 12.64
CA ALA A 65 26.78 13.15 13.74
C ALA A 65 27.63 13.86 14.80
N ARG A 66 28.80 13.32 15.15
CA ARG A 66 29.76 13.94 16.10
C ARG A 66 30.35 15.24 15.55
N SER A 67 30.71 15.25 14.27
CA SER A 67 31.22 16.44 13.58
C SER A 67 30.18 17.58 13.57
N PHE A 68 28.93 17.23 13.27
CA PHE A 68 27.81 18.19 13.32
C PHE A 68 27.58 18.72 14.73
N ALA A 69 27.53 17.85 15.75
CA ALA A 69 27.39 18.27 17.16
C ALA A 69 28.49 19.24 17.58
N ALA A 70 29.75 18.96 17.25
CA ALA A 70 30.88 19.81 17.52
C ALA A 70 30.76 21.19 16.85
N SER A 71 30.36 21.24 15.58
CA SER A 71 30.15 22.49 14.85
C SER A 71 28.99 23.32 15.38
N ALA A 72 27.96 22.68 15.94
CA ALA A 72 26.78 23.31 16.53
C ALA A 72 26.96 23.67 18.02
N GLY A 73 28.12 23.41 18.61
CA GLY A 73 28.35 23.63 20.03
C GLY A 73 27.55 22.72 20.97
N LEU A 74 27.10 21.58 20.46
CA LEU A 74 26.33 20.56 21.19
C LEU A 74 27.28 19.60 21.93
N PRO A 75 26.81 18.95 23.03
CA PRO A 75 27.63 17.94 23.71
C PRO A 75 28.06 16.82 22.78
N ALA A 76 29.32 16.40 22.86
CA ALA A 76 29.91 15.35 22.02
C ALA A 76 29.33 13.94 22.26
N ALA A 77 28.39 13.76 23.16
CA ALA A 77 27.76 12.50 23.56
C ALA A 77 26.58 12.10 22.65
N ALA A 78 26.68 12.31 21.32
CA ALA A 78 25.70 11.73 20.41
C ALA A 78 25.81 10.20 20.47
N PRO A 79 24.69 9.47 20.65
CA PRO A 79 24.70 8.01 20.60
C PRO A 79 25.23 7.53 19.25
N ALA A 80 25.80 6.34 19.24
CA ALA A 80 26.24 5.73 17.98
C ALA A 80 25.05 5.62 17.01
N ALA A 81 25.28 5.99 15.77
CA ALA A 81 24.27 5.82 14.73
C ALA A 81 24.04 4.32 14.46
N THR A 82 22.79 3.93 14.34
CA THR A 82 22.40 2.54 14.08
C THR A 82 21.67 2.45 12.74
N VAL A 83 22.06 1.48 11.93
CA VAL A 83 21.34 1.14 10.71
C VAL A 83 20.16 0.22 11.06
N ASN A 84 18.96 0.73 10.88
CA ASN A 84 17.71 -0.04 11.04
C ASN A 84 17.26 -0.54 9.69
N VAL A 85 17.11 -1.86 9.56
CA VAL A 85 16.51 -2.47 8.37
C VAL A 85 14.99 -2.36 8.51
N LEU A 86 14.37 -1.70 7.55
CA LEU A 86 12.93 -1.48 7.48
C LEU A 86 12.24 -2.64 6.76
N SER A 87 12.81 -3.08 5.63
CA SER A 87 12.31 -4.24 4.88
C SER A 87 13.35 -4.74 3.88
N ILE A 88 13.09 -5.93 3.33
CA ILE A 88 13.79 -6.47 2.15
C ILE A 88 12.70 -6.77 1.13
N ASP A 89 12.56 -5.91 0.13
CA ASP A 89 11.50 -6.01 -0.88
C ASP A 89 11.90 -5.22 -2.14
N LYS A 90 11.17 -5.47 -3.22
CA LYS A 90 11.23 -4.65 -4.45
C LYS A 90 10.57 -3.27 -4.26
N PHE A 91 9.62 -3.17 -3.35
CA PHE A 91 8.80 -1.99 -3.09
C PHE A 91 9.07 -1.47 -1.68
N PRO A 92 9.51 -0.21 -1.53
CA PRO A 92 9.64 0.42 -0.21
C PRO A 92 8.27 0.78 0.37
N ARG A 93 8.26 1.13 1.64
CA ARG A 93 7.10 1.76 2.28
C ARG A 93 6.83 3.13 1.66
N MET A 94 5.56 3.44 1.42
CA MET A 94 5.20 4.70 0.77
C MET A 94 5.73 5.92 1.54
N ILE A 95 5.51 5.97 2.86
CA ILE A 95 5.81 7.18 3.65
C ILE A 95 7.29 7.45 3.87
N ASP A 96 8.18 6.54 3.50
CA ASP A 96 9.61 6.81 3.48
C ASP A 96 10.01 7.75 2.32
N TYR A 97 9.16 7.88 1.30
CA TYR A 97 9.41 8.68 0.09
C TYR A 97 8.29 9.69 -0.24
N VAL A 98 7.04 9.33 0.02
CA VAL A 98 5.87 10.17 -0.27
C VAL A 98 4.95 10.19 0.94
N VAL A 99 4.73 11.38 1.49
CA VAL A 99 3.79 11.61 2.60
C VAL A 99 2.59 12.39 2.04
N PRO A 100 1.50 11.72 1.64
CA PRO A 100 0.34 12.41 1.09
C PRO A 100 -0.42 13.17 2.18
N SER A 101 -0.93 14.34 1.83
CA SER A 101 -1.75 15.16 2.74
C SER A 101 -3.13 14.54 2.99
N GLY A 102 -3.72 14.81 4.15
CA GLY A 102 -5.11 14.45 4.45
C GLY A 102 -5.36 12.95 4.65
N VAL A 103 -4.32 12.13 4.88
CA VAL A 103 -4.45 10.69 5.16
C VAL A 103 -3.92 10.35 6.55
N ARG A 104 -4.37 9.21 7.08
CA ARG A 104 -3.81 8.60 8.29
C ARG A 104 -3.31 7.20 7.92
N ILE A 105 -2.10 6.87 8.35
CA ILE A 105 -1.49 5.56 8.18
C ILE A 105 -0.99 5.12 9.55
N GLY A 106 -1.61 4.10 10.13
CA GLY A 106 -1.31 3.64 11.49
C GLY A 106 0.02 2.90 11.59
N ASP A 107 0.44 2.24 10.50
CA ASP A 107 1.69 1.51 10.41
C ASP A 107 2.31 1.68 9.01
N ALA A 108 3.55 2.17 8.98
CA ALA A 108 4.28 2.44 7.74
C ALA A 108 4.40 1.20 6.83
N ASP A 109 4.55 0.01 7.40
CA ASP A 109 4.74 -1.25 6.67
C ASP A 109 3.48 -1.71 5.94
N ARG A 110 2.35 -1.06 6.19
CA ARG A 110 1.06 -1.45 5.62
C ARG A 110 0.75 -0.80 4.28
N VAL A 111 1.55 0.15 3.81
CA VAL A 111 1.29 0.84 2.55
C VAL A 111 2.56 0.86 1.71
N ARG A 112 2.52 0.21 0.56
CA ARG A 112 3.61 0.19 -0.41
C ARG A 112 3.68 1.48 -1.22
N LEU A 113 4.88 1.93 -1.58
CA LEU A 113 5.06 2.95 -2.62
C LEU A 113 4.35 2.48 -3.90
N GLY A 114 3.59 3.37 -4.50
CA GLY A 114 2.68 3.07 -5.62
C GLY A 114 1.23 2.85 -5.19
N ALA A 115 0.91 2.86 -3.90
CA ALA A 115 -0.46 2.98 -3.44
C ALA A 115 -1.00 4.41 -3.66
N HIS A 116 -2.27 4.52 -4.04
CA HIS A 116 -2.98 5.79 -4.23
C HIS A 116 -3.98 5.97 -3.09
N LEU A 117 -3.70 6.87 -2.17
CA LEU A 117 -4.60 7.16 -1.06
C LEU A 117 -5.19 8.56 -1.22
N SER A 118 -6.47 8.66 -1.49
CA SER A 118 -7.18 9.94 -1.56
C SER A 118 -7.30 10.58 -0.17
N GLU A 119 -7.51 11.88 -0.14
CA GLU A 119 -7.74 12.64 1.08
C GLU A 119 -8.95 12.07 1.85
N GLY A 120 -8.83 12.01 3.18
CA GLY A 120 -9.82 11.38 4.06
C GLY A 120 -9.62 9.88 4.26
N THR A 121 -8.66 9.24 3.58
CA THR A 121 -8.36 7.82 3.79
C THR A 121 -7.63 7.61 5.11
N THR A 122 -8.07 6.59 5.85
CA THR A 122 -7.34 6.05 7.01
C THR A 122 -6.99 4.59 6.75
N VAL A 123 -5.70 4.24 6.81
CA VAL A 123 -5.23 2.86 6.82
C VAL A 123 -4.84 2.50 8.24
N MET A 124 -5.58 1.58 8.86
CA MET A 124 -5.35 1.12 10.22
C MET A 124 -4.21 0.08 10.27
N HIS A 125 -3.75 -0.28 11.47
CA HIS A 125 -2.63 -1.22 11.66
C HIS A 125 -2.84 -2.59 11.01
N ALA A 126 -4.08 -3.08 10.95
CA ALA A 126 -4.42 -4.33 10.28
C ALA A 126 -4.68 -4.16 8.77
N GLY A 127 -4.83 -2.93 8.28
CA GLY A 127 -5.03 -2.62 6.88
C GLY A 127 -3.76 -2.87 6.07
N PHE A 128 -3.92 -3.11 4.77
CA PHE A 128 -2.81 -3.20 3.83
C PHE A 128 -3.22 -2.68 2.45
N VAL A 129 -2.43 -1.78 1.88
CA VAL A 129 -2.67 -1.28 0.51
C VAL A 129 -1.43 -1.54 -0.35
N ASN A 130 -1.62 -2.33 -1.40
CA ASN A 130 -0.56 -2.68 -2.33
C ASN A 130 -0.34 -1.56 -3.35
N PHE A 131 0.77 -1.63 -4.11
CA PHE A 131 1.03 -0.71 -5.22
C PHE A 131 -0.03 -0.85 -6.32
N ASN A 132 -0.26 0.20 -7.09
CA ASN A 132 -1.28 0.29 -8.14
C ASN A 132 -2.71 0.01 -7.63
N ALA A 133 -2.94 0.14 -6.32
CA ALA A 133 -4.21 -0.02 -5.64
C ALA A 133 -4.50 1.21 -4.79
N GLY A 134 -5.72 1.36 -4.30
CA GLY A 134 -5.99 2.43 -3.37
C GLY A 134 -7.45 2.86 -3.31
N THR A 135 -7.65 4.06 -2.76
CA THR A 135 -8.94 4.68 -2.49
C THR A 135 -9.14 5.90 -3.38
N LEU A 136 -10.35 6.16 -3.82
CA LEU A 136 -10.71 7.33 -4.62
C LEU A 136 -11.49 8.41 -3.82
N GLY A 137 -11.49 8.29 -2.51
CA GLY A 137 -12.14 9.23 -1.60
C GLY A 137 -11.97 8.81 -0.15
N VAL A 138 -12.86 9.29 0.72
CA VAL A 138 -12.89 8.93 2.14
C VAL A 138 -13.08 7.43 2.28
N SER A 139 -12.25 6.77 3.09
CA SER A 139 -12.32 5.33 3.32
C SER A 139 -11.60 4.93 4.60
N MET A 140 -12.16 3.99 5.35
CA MET A 140 -11.49 3.28 6.43
C MET A 140 -10.99 1.94 5.90
N VAL A 141 -9.67 1.73 5.90
CA VAL A 141 -9.05 0.50 5.42
C VAL A 141 -8.43 -0.25 6.59
N GLU A 142 -9.09 -1.30 7.03
CA GLU A 142 -8.62 -2.22 8.08
C GLU A 142 -8.36 -3.64 7.55
N GLY A 143 -8.56 -3.85 6.27
CA GLY A 143 -8.36 -5.09 5.54
C GLY A 143 -7.33 -4.95 4.41
N ARG A 144 -7.21 -6.01 3.60
CA ARG A 144 -6.26 -6.10 2.51
C ARG A 144 -6.84 -5.56 1.20
N VAL A 145 -6.22 -4.52 0.65
CA VAL A 145 -6.47 -4.00 -0.69
C VAL A 145 -5.34 -4.47 -1.62
N SER A 146 -5.61 -5.51 -2.39
CA SER A 146 -4.62 -6.16 -3.26
C SER A 146 -4.25 -5.29 -4.47
N GLN A 147 -3.14 -5.62 -5.12
CA GLN A 147 -2.66 -4.91 -6.32
C GLN A 147 -3.77 -4.72 -7.36
N GLY A 148 -3.93 -3.48 -7.80
CA GLY A 148 -4.88 -3.10 -8.84
C GLY A 148 -6.32 -2.90 -8.35
N VAL A 149 -6.60 -3.15 -7.08
CA VAL A 149 -7.93 -2.95 -6.50
C VAL A 149 -8.16 -1.47 -6.23
N VAL A 150 -9.34 -0.99 -6.59
CA VAL A 150 -9.79 0.39 -6.35
C VAL A 150 -11.00 0.37 -5.44
N VAL A 151 -11.00 1.22 -4.43
CA VAL A 151 -12.10 1.40 -3.46
C VAL A 151 -12.72 2.78 -3.68
N GLY A 152 -14.01 2.83 -3.95
CA GLY A 152 -14.78 4.05 -4.17
C GLY A 152 -14.95 4.89 -2.90
N ASN A 153 -15.35 6.14 -3.10
CA ASN A 153 -15.56 7.09 -2.02
C ASN A 153 -16.63 6.63 -1.02
N GLY A 154 -16.38 6.83 0.26
CA GLY A 154 -17.32 6.46 1.33
C GLY A 154 -17.45 4.96 1.59
N SER A 155 -16.53 4.14 1.04
CA SER A 155 -16.53 2.70 1.22
C SER A 155 -15.48 2.25 2.22
N ASP A 156 -15.84 1.31 3.11
CA ASP A 156 -14.99 0.83 4.18
C ASP A 156 -14.63 -0.65 4.02
N ILE A 157 -13.39 -0.97 4.36
CA ILE A 157 -12.83 -2.32 4.33
C ILE A 157 -12.60 -2.77 5.76
N GLY A 158 -13.47 -3.63 6.26
CA GLY A 158 -13.47 -4.09 7.65
C GLY A 158 -12.21 -4.84 8.06
N GLY A 159 -11.99 -4.91 9.37
CA GLY A 159 -10.82 -5.55 9.96
C GLY A 159 -10.64 -6.99 9.49
N GLY A 160 -9.44 -7.31 8.95
CA GLY A 160 -9.14 -8.64 8.41
C GLY A 160 -9.84 -9.00 7.11
N ALA A 161 -10.64 -8.11 6.53
CA ALA A 161 -11.26 -8.35 5.23
C ALA A 161 -10.22 -8.41 4.11
N SER A 162 -10.56 -9.07 3.00
CA SER A 162 -9.62 -9.32 1.92
C SER A 162 -10.27 -9.19 0.54
N ILE A 163 -9.67 -8.35 -0.30
CA ILE A 163 -10.10 -8.16 -1.68
C ILE A 163 -9.07 -8.83 -2.59
N MET A 164 -9.48 -9.83 -3.38
CA MET A 164 -8.63 -10.41 -4.42
C MET A 164 -8.33 -9.39 -5.51
N GLY A 165 -7.11 -9.36 -6.01
CA GLY A 165 -6.69 -8.40 -7.04
C GLY A 165 -7.42 -8.55 -8.36
N THR A 166 -7.80 -9.78 -8.71
CA THR A 166 -8.52 -10.12 -9.95
C THR A 166 -9.72 -10.99 -9.67
N LEU A 167 -10.64 -11.01 -10.64
CA LEU A 167 -11.80 -11.92 -10.62
C LEU A 167 -11.36 -13.34 -10.28
N SER A 168 -12.02 -13.96 -9.30
CA SER A 168 -11.76 -15.35 -8.92
C SER A 168 -12.08 -16.32 -10.06
N GLY A 169 -11.38 -17.46 -10.10
CA GLY A 169 -11.52 -18.42 -11.20
C GLY A 169 -10.65 -18.14 -12.42
N GLY A 170 -9.57 -17.33 -12.29
CA GLY A 170 -8.58 -17.10 -13.35
C GLY A 170 -8.89 -15.92 -14.26
N GLY A 171 -9.79 -15.05 -13.88
CA GLY A 171 -10.09 -13.82 -14.61
C GLY A 171 -8.92 -12.81 -14.56
N LYS A 172 -8.80 -11.98 -15.62
CA LYS A 172 -7.83 -10.89 -15.72
C LYS A 172 -8.40 -9.54 -15.27
N LEU A 173 -9.71 -9.45 -15.10
CA LEU A 173 -10.38 -8.22 -14.66
C LEU A 173 -9.99 -7.89 -13.23
N ARG A 174 -9.63 -6.63 -12.99
CA ARG A 174 -9.33 -6.13 -11.64
C ARG A 174 -10.61 -6.00 -10.85
N ASN A 175 -10.57 -6.43 -9.59
CA ASN A 175 -11.67 -6.22 -8.68
C ASN A 175 -11.68 -4.77 -8.20
N SER A 176 -12.88 -4.26 -7.94
CA SER A 176 -13.12 -2.93 -7.38
C SER A 176 -14.29 -2.97 -6.40
N ILE A 177 -14.35 -1.97 -5.54
CA ILE A 177 -15.51 -1.68 -4.70
C ILE A 177 -16.01 -0.31 -5.11
N GLY A 178 -17.31 -0.20 -5.37
CA GLY A 178 -17.98 1.05 -5.69
C GLY A 178 -18.04 2.00 -4.50
N GLU A 179 -18.91 3.00 -4.58
CA GLU A 179 -19.07 4.02 -3.53
C GLU A 179 -20.03 3.56 -2.44
N HIS A 180 -19.86 4.08 -1.22
CA HIS A 180 -20.76 3.86 -0.07
C HIS A 180 -21.02 2.39 0.23
N SER A 181 -19.98 1.54 0.07
CA SER A 181 -20.07 0.09 0.26
C SER A 181 -19.28 -0.34 1.47
N LEU A 182 -19.66 -1.45 2.09
CA LEU A 182 -19.01 -2.02 3.25
C LEU A 182 -18.60 -3.47 2.98
N LEU A 183 -17.32 -3.75 3.15
CA LEU A 183 -16.83 -5.12 3.27
C LEU A 183 -16.64 -5.42 4.75
N GLY A 184 -17.51 -6.25 5.33
CA GLY A 184 -17.54 -6.55 6.76
C GLY A 184 -16.24 -7.21 7.26
N ALA A 185 -16.04 -7.19 8.58
CA ALA A 185 -14.84 -7.76 9.20
C ALA A 185 -14.65 -9.24 8.81
N ASN A 186 -13.41 -9.61 8.48
CA ASN A 186 -13.05 -10.96 8.01
C ASN A 186 -13.83 -11.45 6.78
N ALA A 187 -14.54 -10.57 6.08
CA ALA A 187 -15.16 -10.90 4.81
C ALA A 187 -14.12 -10.91 3.68
N GLY A 188 -14.46 -11.55 2.56
CA GLY A 188 -13.59 -11.58 1.41
C GLY A 188 -14.37 -11.54 0.11
N ILE A 189 -13.78 -10.94 -0.92
CA ILE A 189 -14.37 -10.91 -2.25
C ILE A 189 -13.36 -11.29 -3.33
N GLY A 190 -13.83 -12.09 -4.29
CA GLY A 190 -13.17 -12.42 -5.54
C GLY A 190 -13.93 -11.90 -6.75
N ILE A 191 -14.85 -10.97 -6.55
CA ILE A 191 -15.65 -10.26 -7.57
C ILE A 191 -15.64 -8.78 -7.22
N SER A 192 -15.97 -7.92 -8.19
CA SER A 192 -16.21 -6.50 -7.91
C SER A 192 -17.58 -6.30 -7.23
N LEU A 193 -17.65 -5.31 -6.35
CA LEU A 193 -18.90 -4.81 -5.80
C LEU A 193 -19.25 -3.46 -6.46
N GLY A 194 -20.54 -3.23 -6.68
CA GLY A 194 -21.05 -1.92 -7.09
C GLY A 194 -21.17 -0.96 -5.91
N ASP A 195 -21.95 0.10 -6.12
CA ASP A 195 -22.23 1.10 -5.09
C ASP A 195 -23.26 0.58 -4.09
N ASN A 196 -23.22 1.11 -2.87
CA ASN A 196 -24.17 0.81 -1.79
C ASN A 196 -24.29 -0.70 -1.47
N CYS A 197 -23.22 -1.46 -1.68
CA CYS A 197 -23.17 -2.88 -1.38
C CYS A 197 -22.66 -3.14 0.02
N VAL A 198 -23.23 -4.16 0.68
CA VAL A 198 -22.75 -4.65 1.97
C VAL A 198 -22.46 -6.13 1.87
N VAL A 199 -21.26 -6.54 2.26
CA VAL A 199 -20.91 -7.94 2.46
C VAL A 199 -20.79 -8.17 3.96
N GLU A 200 -21.61 -9.08 4.48
CA GLU A 200 -21.66 -9.42 5.91
C GLU A 200 -20.31 -9.93 6.41
N ALA A 201 -20.01 -9.66 7.68
CA ALA A 201 -18.79 -10.11 8.33
C ALA A 201 -18.62 -11.64 8.23
N GLY A 202 -17.38 -12.06 7.95
CA GLY A 202 -17.02 -13.49 7.82
C GLY A 202 -17.50 -14.15 6.53
N LEU A 203 -18.19 -13.46 5.65
CA LEU A 203 -18.68 -14.00 4.39
C LEU A 203 -17.63 -13.87 3.29
N TYR A 204 -17.42 -14.95 2.52
CA TYR A 204 -16.53 -14.94 1.37
C TYR A 204 -17.33 -15.12 0.06
N VAL A 205 -17.27 -14.12 -0.84
CA VAL A 205 -18.02 -14.10 -2.09
C VAL A 205 -17.08 -14.16 -3.27
N THR A 206 -17.24 -15.18 -4.10
CA THR A 206 -16.44 -15.41 -5.31
C THR A 206 -17.35 -15.58 -6.54
N ALA A 207 -16.77 -15.64 -7.74
CA ALA A 207 -17.53 -15.86 -8.97
C ALA A 207 -18.34 -17.16 -8.97
N GLY A 208 -17.94 -18.16 -8.16
CA GLY A 208 -18.67 -19.43 -8.03
C GLY A 208 -19.68 -19.48 -6.89
N THR A 209 -19.81 -18.41 -6.10
CA THR A 209 -20.75 -18.38 -4.98
C THR A 209 -22.19 -18.36 -5.50
N LYS A 210 -22.99 -19.32 -5.08
CA LYS A 210 -24.42 -19.36 -5.38
C LYS A 210 -25.16 -18.38 -4.48
N ILE A 211 -25.96 -17.50 -5.07
CA ILE A 211 -26.78 -16.53 -4.33
C ILE A 211 -28.24 -16.66 -4.74
N THR A 212 -29.14 -16.35 -3.81
CA THR A 212 -30.55 -16.18 -4.11
C THR A 212 -30.84 -14.68 -4.21
N VAL A 213 -31.39 -14.25 -5.33
CA VAL A 213 -31.74 -12.84 -5.54
C VAL A 213 -33.19 -12.64 -5.07
N TRP A 214 -33.37 -11.68 -4.16
CA TRP A 214 -34.68 -11.24 -3.72
C TRP A 214 -34.91 -9.84 -4.28
N GLU A 215 -35.92 -9.70 -5.12
CA GLU A 215 -36.41 -8.38 -5.49
C GLU A 215 -37.39 -7.89 -4.43
N ILE A 216 -37.10 -6.73 -3.84
CA ILE A 216 -38.08 -6.06 -2.97
C ILE A 216 -39.16 -5.47 -3.90
N GLY A 217 -40.24 -6.23 -4.09
CA GLY A 217 -41.41 -5.76 -4.84
C GLY A 217 -42.01 -4.51 -4.19
N ARG A 218 -42.43 -3.54 -5.00
CA ARG A 218 -43.25 -2.44 -4.50
C ARG A 218 -44.51 -3.06 -3.90
N ALA A 219 -44.72 -2.82 -2.61
CA ALA A 219 -46.01 -3.08 -2.01
C ALA A 219 -47.04 -2.24 -2.79
N HIS A 220 -47.94 -2.88 -3.50
CA HIS A 220 -49.14 -2.21 -3.98
C HIS A 220 -50.04 -1.99 -2.77
N VAL A 221 -50.19 -0.74 -2.36
CA VAL A 221 -51.20 -0.28 -1.44
C VAL A 221 -52.49 -0.12 -2.23
#